data_e6d79e59f1d5447a62fdbebf503e218a
#
_entry.id   e6d79e59f1d5447a62fdbebf503e218a
#
_cell.length_a   1.000
_cell.length_b   1.000
_cell.length_c   1.000
_cell.angle_alpha   90.00
_cell.angle_beta   90.00
_cell.angle_gamma   90.00
#
_symmetry.space_group_name_H-M   'P 1'
#
loop_
_entity.id
_entity.type
_entity.pdbx_description
1 polymer ?
#
loop_
_entity_poly.entity_id
_entity_poly.type
_entity_poly.pdbx_seq_one_letter_code
_entity_poly.pdbx_strand_id
1 'polypeptide(L)'
;IILKPHNKENTKGFAAWIDRSLDKVSQAYSSRLAKIVERPVLAVVVMLATVAIAFIASTFVQRELSPAEDRGAFFVSVSGPEGAGFDYTVSQMQQVEKKILAITGDKGPVMRINARVPGGFGASEEMHTGQAIVILKPWKERDVDTQAVVEQIRKSFNELPGVVARPQVRSGLTRGGGGGLQIVLGGPDYTEIVQWRDALLKKMEENPQL
;
A
#
# COMPACT_ATOMS: atom_id res chain seq x y z
N ILE A 1 29.52 -1.18 40.04
CA ILE A 1 28.04 -1.08 40.16
C ILE A 1 27.64 -2.16 41.14
N ILE A 2 27.36 -1.78 42.39
CA ILE A 2 26.93 -2.70 43.45
C ILE A 2 25.40 -2.80 43.34
N LEU A 3 24.90 -3.86 42.73
CA LEU A 3 23.50 -4.21 42.77
C LEU A 3 23.18 -4.65 44.21
N LYS A 4 22.40 -3.83 44.94
CA LYS A 4 21.87 -4.24 46.24
C LYS A 4 20.88 -5.39 46.00
N PRO A 5 20.97 -6.48 46.81
CA PRO A 5 19.98 -7.55 46.73
C PRO A 5 18.59 -6.98 47.04
N HIS A 6 17.63 -7.26 46.19
CA HIS A 6 16.23 -6.84 46.34
C HIS A 6 15.64 -7.60 47.54
N ASN A 7 15.37 -6.86 48.63
CA ASN A 7 14.78 -7.44 49.83
C ASN A 7 13.27 -7.64 49.60
N LYS A 8 12.84 -8.89 49.50
CA LYS A 8 11.46 -9.31 49.18
C LYS A 8 10.43 -9.01 50.29
N GLU A 9 10.80 -8.41 51.39
CA GLU A 9 9.95 -8.43 52.60
C GLU A 9 8.92 -7.30 52.75
N ASN A 10 8.84 -6.32 51.88
CA ASN A 10 7.92 -5.19 52.13
C ASN A 10 7.26 -4.53 50.93
N THR A 11 6.77 -5.31 50.00
CA THR A 11 5.89 -4.75 48.94
C THR A 11 4.42 -4.86 49.32
N LYS A 12 3.86 -3.79 49.89
CA LYS A 12 2.41 -3.64 50.07
C LYS A 12 1.84 -2.84 48.89
N GLY A 13 0.76 -3.30 48.30
CA GLY A 13 0.07 -2.58 47.23
C GLY A 13 0.18 -3.25 45.86
N PHE A 14 0.07 -2.45 44.79
CA PHE A 14 0.05 -2.91 43.41
C PHE A 14 1.32 -3.69 43.00
N ALA A 15 2.49 -3.27 43.49
CA ALA A 15 3.73 -3.97 43.26
C ALA A 15 3.72 -5.42 43.81
N ALA A 16 3.19 -5.63 45.02
CA ALA A 16 3.05 -6.96 45.59
C ALA A 16 2.04 -7.86 44.85
N TRP A 17 1.06 -7.28 44.17
CA TRP A 17 0.16 -8.02 43.31
C TRP A 17 0.86 -8.49 42.01
N ILE A 18 1.63 -7.58 41.39
CA ILE A 18 2.45 -7.90 40.22
C ILE A 18 3.45 -9.03 40.55
N ASP A 19 4.23 -8.88 41.64
CA ASP A 19 5.20 -9.87 42.06
C ASP A 19 4.59 -11.26 42.30
N ARG A 20 3.44 -11.30 42.99
CA ARG A 20 2.70 -12.56 43.21
C ARG A 20 2.14 -13.15 41.90
N SER A 21 1.73 -12.32 40.97
CA SER A 21 1.26 -12.78 39.67
C SER A 21 2.40 -13.32 38.82
N LEU A 22 3.56 -12.65 38.83
CA LEU A 22 4.77 -13.11 38.14
C LEU A 22 5.31 -14.40 38.76
N ASP A 23 5.34 -14.51 40.11
CA ASP A 23 5.74 -15.75 40.79
C ASP A 23 4.84 -16.94 40.45
N LYS A 24 3.52 -16.73 40.39
CA LYS A 24 2.57 -17.77 39.96
C LYS A 24 2.82 -18.20 38.49
N VAL A 25 3.00 -17.24 37.59
CA VAL A 25 3.32 -17.53 36.18
C VAL A 25 4.64 -18.28 36.07
N SER A 26 5.67 -17.82 36.78
CA SER A 26 7.00 -18.44 36.80
C SER A 26 6.96 -19.87 37.35
N GLN A 27 6.24 -20.12 38.46
CA GLN A 27 6.08 -21.46 39.02
C GLN A 27 5.27 -22.36 38.06
N ALA A 28 4.21 -21.88 37.50
CA ALA A 28 3.41 -22.64 36.52
C ALA A 28 4.23 -22.98 35.26
N TYR A 29 5.03 -22.04 34.79
CA TYR A 29 5.94 -22.25 33.66
C TYR A 29 7.02 -23.31 34.01
N SER A 30 7.72 -23.15 35.13
CA SER A 30 8.78 -24.06 35.57
C SER A 30 8.25 -25.49 35.76
N SER A 31 7.10 -25.63 36.40
CA SER A 31 6.50 -26.97 36.63
C SER A 31 6.05 -27.66 35.32
N ARG A 32 5.53 -26.87 34.36
CA ARG A 32 5.17 -27.42 33.03
C ARG A 32 6.40 -27.75 32.21
N LEU A 33 7.43 -26.89 32.26
CA LEU A 33 8.69 -27.11 31.57
C LEU A 33 9.39 -28.39 32.08
N ALA A 34 9.46 -28.58 33.40
CA ALA A 34 10.01 -29.79 33.98
C ALA A 34 9.33 -31.07 33.46
N LYS A 35 7.99 -31.07 33.41
CA LYS A 35 7.21 -32.20 32.85
C LYS A 35 7.48 -32.47 31.36
N ILE A 36 7.74 -31.42 30.59
CA ILE A 36 8.05 -31.55 29.15
C ILE A 36 9.47 -32.11 28.98
N VAL A 37 10.43 -31.64 29.77
CA VAL A 37 11.84 -32.10 29.73
C VAL A 37 11.96 -33.58 30.15
N GLU A 38 11.20 -34.02 31.15
CA GLU A 38 11.13 -35.44 31.57
C GLU A 38 10.52 -36.37 30.51
N ARG A 39 9.79 -35.82 29.53
CA ARG A 39 9.13 -36.58 28.48
C ARG A 39 9.57 -36.15 27.09
N PRO A 40 10.72 -36.63 26.59
CA PRO A 40 11.27 -36.19 25.32
C PRO A 40 10.33 -36.39 24.12
N VAL A 41 9.51 -37.42 24.13
CA VAL A 41 8.49 -37.63 23.09
C VAL A 41 7.44 -36.52 23.09
N LEU A 42 7.01 -36.05 24.26
CA LEU A 42 6.07 -34.93 24.37
C LEU A 42 6.68 -33.62 23.84
N ALA A 43 7.97 -33.40 24.14
CA ALA A 43 8.69 -32.23 23.62
C ALA A 43 8.73 -32.22 22.08
N VAL A 44 9.04 -33.38 21.47
CA VAL A 44 9.03 -33.53 20.01
C VAL A 44 7.64 -33.30 19.42
N VAL A 45 6.58 -33.86 20.03
CA VAL A 45 5.21 -33.64 19.57
C VAL A 45 4.80 -32.18 19.64
N VAL A 46 5.12 -31.48 20.74
CA VAL A 46 4.84 -30.04 20.87
C VAL A 46 5.61 -29.24 19.82
N MET A 47 6.88 -29.57 19.59
CA MET A 47 7.68 -28.91 18.55
C MET A 47 7.06 -29.12 17.15
N LEU A 48 6.72 -30.33 16.80
CA LEU A 48 6.08 -30.62 15.50
C LEU A 48 4.73 -29.93 15.37
N ALA A 49 3.92 -29.92 16.43
CA ALA A 49 2.64 -29.20 16.43
C ALA A 49 2.84 -27.69 16.21
N THR A 50 3.85 -27.10 16.87
CA THR A 50 4.18 -25.66 16.67
C THR A 50 4.60 -25.36 15.24
N VAL A 51 5.45 -26.20 14.66
CA VAL A 51 5.87 -26.07 13.26
C VAL A 51 4.68 -26.21 12.30
N ALA A 52 3.80 -27.20 12.55
CA ALA A 52 2.60 -27.38 11.74
C ALA A 52 1.65 -26.18 11.83
N ILE A 53 1.42 -25.65 13.03
CA ILE A 53 0.60 -24.43 13.22
C ILE A 53 1.23 -23.23 12.51
N ALA A 54 2.55 -23.03 12.63
CA ALA A 54 3.24 -21.96 11.96
C ALA A 54 3.16 -22.07 10.42
N PHE A 55 3.28 -23.30 9.91
CA PHE A 55 3.12 -23.56 8.47
C PHE A 55 1.70 -23.26 7.99
N ILE A 56 0.68 -23.73 8.70
CA ILE A 56 -0.72 -23.43 8.40
C ILE A 56 -0.97 -21.93 8.49
N ALA A 57 -0.51 -21.25 9.56
CA ALA A 57 -0.67 -19.81 9.69
C ALA A 57 -0.01 -19.03 8.53
N SER A 58 1.15 -19.50 8.06
CA SER A 58 1.84 -18.86 6.92
C SER A 58 1.06 -18.92 5.60
N THR A 59 0.14 -19.90 5.44
CA THR A 59 -0.72 -20.00 4.24
C THR A 59 -1.87 -18.99 4.26
N PHE A 60 -2.27 -18.51 5.44
CA PHE A 60 -3.31 -17.48 5.58
C PHE A 60 -2.78 -16.05 5.56
N VAL A 61 -1.47 -15.88 5.70
CA VAL A 61 -0.85 -14.54 5.62
C VAL A 61 -0.78 -14.13 4.15
N GLN A 62 -1.45 -13.04 3.81
CA GLN A 62 -1.33 -12.42 2.49
C GLN A 62 0.12 -11.97 2.27
N ARG A 63 0.69 -12.37 1.14
CA ARG A 63 2.05 -11.98 0.76
C ARG A 63 2.01 -10.63 0.06
N GLU A 64 1.84 -9.58 0.84
CA GLU A 64 1.95 -8.22 0.35
C GLU A 64 3.37 -7.69 0.56
N LEU A 65 3.95 -7.11 -0.49
CA LEU A 65 5.29 -6.49 -0.40
C LEU A 65 5.29 -5.25 0.50
N SER A 66 4.17 -4.53 0.55
CA SER A 66 3.94 -3.37 1.40
C SER A 66 2.45 -3.07 1.42
N PRO A 67 1.83 -2.95 2.60
CA PRO A 67 0.47 -2.45 2.68
C PRO A 67 0.39 -1.05 2.07
N ALA A 68 -0.72 -0.75 1.40
CA ALA A 68 -0.98 0.58 0.86
C ALA A 68 -1.10 1.57 2.02
N GLU A 69 -0.09 2.43 2.19
CA GLU A 69 -0.11 3.49 3.21
C GLU A 69 -0.99 4.65 2.74
N ASP A 70 -1.89 5.10 3.60
CA ASP A 70 -2.62 6.33 3.37
C ASP A 70 -1.78 7.55 3.76
N ARG A 71 -1.09 8.12 2.77
CA ARG A 71 -0.23 9.31 2.94
C ARG A 71 -0.95 10.64 2.74
N GLY A 72 -2.26 10.61 2.48
CA GLY A 72 -3.02 11.82 2.20
C GLY A 72 -2.59 12.55 0.92
N ALA A 73 -1.96 11.86 -0.02
CA ALA A 73 -1.58 12.42 -1.31
C ALA A 73 -1.52 11.35 -2.40
N PHE A 74 -1.88 11.72 -3.61
CA PHE A 74 -1.75 10.89 -4.80
C PHE A 74 -1.35 11.72 -6.02
N PHE A 75 -0.92 11.03 -7.07
CA PHE A 75 -0.47 11.64 -8.31
C PHE A 75 -1.44 11.31 -9.42
N VAL A 76 -1.62 12.24 -10.34
CA VAL A 76 -2.36 12.01 -11.57
C VAL A 76 -1.42 12.30 -12.73
N SER A 77 -1.08 11.27 -13.49
CA SER A 77 -0.35 11.41 -14.73
C SER A 77 -1.34 11.59 -15.88
N VAL A 78 -1.15 12.62 -16.67
CA VAL A 78 -1.98 12.94 -17.83
C VAL A 78 -1.13 12.84 -19.08
N SER A 79 -1.60 12.10 -20.09
CA SER A 79 -0.94 11.96 -21.38
C SER A 79 -1.94 12.25 -22.47
N GLY A 80 -1.64 13.26 -23.28
CA GLY A 80 -2.36 13.56 -24.52
C GLY A 80 -1.84 12.74 -25.69
N PRO A 81 -2.40 12.93 -26.88
CA PRO A 81 -1.91 12.35 -28.12
C PRO A 81 -0.47 12.79 -28.41
N GLU A 82 0.31 11.94 -29.04
CA GLU A 82 1.65 12.30 -29.50
C GLU A 82 1.57 13.52 -30.43
N GLY A 83 2.46 14.50 -30.20
CA GLY A 83 2.47 15.75 -30.94
C GLY A 83 1.48 16.81 -30.45
N ALA A 84 0.73 16.55 -29.39
CA ALA A 84 -0.10 17.60 -28.76
C ALA A 84 0.79 18.72 -28.21
N GLY A 85 0.41 19.96 -28.51
CA GLY A 85 1.11 21.14 -28.05
C GLY A 85 0.83 21.47 -26.57
N PHE A 86 1.62 22.40 -26.03
CA PHE A 86 1.51 22.85 -24.65
C PHE A 86 0.11 23.33 -24.27
N ASP A 87 -0.48 24.22 -25.11
CA ASP A 87 -1.80 24.80 -24.83
C ASP A 87 -2.92 23.76 -24.79
N TYR A 88 -2.84 22.76 -25.66
CA TYR A 88 -3.76 21.63 -25.62
C TYR A 88 -3.65 20.88 -24.30
N THR A 89 -2.45 20.53 -23.91
CA THR A 89 -2.18 19.79 -22.67
C THR A 89 -2.62 20.58 -21.44
N VAL A 90 -2.39 21.90 -21.42
CA VAL A 90 -2.86 22.78 -20.35
C VAL A 90 -4.39 22.79 -20.27
N SER A 91 -5.09 22.91 -21.40
CA SER A 91 -6.56 22.90 -21.43
C SER A 91 -7.14 21.58 -20.92
N GLN A 92 -6.52 20.46 -21.26
CA GLN A 92 -6.91 19.13 -20.76
C GLN A 92 -6.60 18.96 -19.28
N MET A 93 -5.46 19.47 -18.81
CA MET A 93 -5.13 19.44 -17.38
C MET A 93 -6.15 20.23 -16.55
N GLN A 94 -6.62 21.37 -17.04
CA GLN A 94 -7.69 22.14 -16.40
C GLN A 94 -9.02 21.35 -16.34
N GLN A 95 -9.34 20.53 -17.34
CA GLN A 95 -10.50 19.65 -17.29
C GLN A 95 -10.34 18.54 -16.25
N VAL A 96 -9.15 17.95 -16.16
CA VAL A 96 -8.82 16.97 -15.11
C VAL A 96 -8.98 17.59 -13.71
N GLU A 97 -8.45 18.79 -13.51
CA GLU A 97 -8.56 19.52 -12.25
C GLU A 97 -10.01 19.83 -11.89
N LYS A 98 -10.81 20.32 -12.85
CA LYS A 98 -12.25 20.57 -12.65
C LYS A 98 -13.00 19.28 -12.29
N LYS A 99 -12.69 18.14 -12.93
CA LYS A 99 -13.31 16.86 -12.58
C LYS A 99 -12.94 16.40 -11.17
N ILE A 100 -11.71 16.55 -10.74
CA ILE A 100 -11.29 16.23 -9.36
C ILE A 100 -12.08 17.09 -8.38
N LEU A 101 -12.14 18.40 -8.60
CA LEU A 101 -12.87 19.33 -7.74
C LEU A 101 -14.38 19.07 -7.71
N ALA A 102 -14.99 18.72 -8.86
CA ALA A 102 -16.41 18.39 -8.94
C ALA A 102 -16.78 17.12 -8.15
N ILE A 103 -15.91 16.12 -8.13
CA ILE A 103 -16.14 14.87 -7.38
C ILE A 103 -15.97 15.10 -5.89
N THR A 104 -15.01 15.94 -5.52
CA THR A 104 -14.68 16.16 -4.11
C THR A 104 -15.51 17.28 -3.47
N GLY A 105 -16.03 18.22 -4.27
CA GLY A 105 -16.81 19.37 -3.79
C GLY A 105 -16.04 20.29 -2.82
N ASP A 106 -16.62 21.40 -2.45
CA ASP A 106 -15.99 22.40 -1.56
C ASP A 106 -15.67 21.88 -0.15
N LYS A 107 -16.44 20.93 0.34
CA LYS A 107 -16.23 20.26 1.65
C LYS A 107 -15.53 18.91 1.54
N GLY A 108 -15.12 18.52 0.33
CA GLY A 108 -14.54 17.24 0.04
C GLY A 108 -13.16 17.02 0.68
N PRO A 109 -12.58 15.82 0.49
CA PRO A 109 -11.32 15.42 1.09
C PRO A 109 -10.09 16.12 0.47
N VAL A 110 -10.20 16.76 -0.69
CA VAL A 110 -9.08 17.43 -1.36
C VAL A 110 -8.81 18.78 -0.70
N MET A 111 -7.57 18.99 -0.30
CA MET A 111 -7.09 20.24 0.25
C MET A 111 -6.45 21.14 -0.82
N ARG A 112 -5.65 20.54 -1.72
CA ARG A 112 -4.90 21.27 -2.73
C ARG A 112 -4.54 20.40 -3.91
N ILE A 113 -4.57 20.99 -5.10
CA ILE A 113 -4.07 20.40 -6.34
C ILE A 113 -2.90 21.24 -6.83
N ASN A 114 -1.79 20.60 -7.16
CA ASN A 114 -0.65 21.23 -7.81
C ASN A 114 -0.46 20.55 -9.16
N ALA A 115 -0.93 21.22 -10.20
CA ALA A 115 -0.85 20.74 -11.58
C ALA A 115 0.31 21.45 -12.31
N ARG A 116 1.00 20.71 -13.16
CA ARG A 116 2.06 21.22 -14.02
C ARG A 116 2.03 20.58 -15.40
N VAL A 117 2.42 21.35 -16.38
CA VAL A 117 2.66 20.97 -17.75
C VAL A 117 3.99 21.61 -18.17
N PRO A 118 4.93 20.86 -18.71
CA PRO A 118 4.96 19.40 -18.94
C PRO A 118 5.05 18.58 -17.64
N GLY A 119 4.67 17.29 -17.72
CA GLY A 119 4.60 16.39 -16.55
C GLY A 119 5.94 15.80 -16.10
N GLY A 120 6.96 15.81 -16.96
CA GLY A 120 8.27 15.20 -16.71
C GLY A 120 9.16 15.95 -15.71
N PHE A 121 10.11 15.24 -15.08
CA PHE A 121 11.23 15.81 -14.34
C PHE A 121 12.50 15.44 -15.09
N GLY A 122 13.03 16.34 -15.92
CA GLY A 122 14.29 16.08 -16.61
C GLY A 122 14.45 16.80 -17.93
N ALA A 123 15.49 16.44 -18.67
CA ALA A 123 15.92 17.14 -19.89
C ALA A 123 15.02 16.93 -21.13
N SER A 124 14.13 15.93 -21.11
CA SER A 124 13.13 15.72 -22.16
C SER A 124 11.73 16.08 -21.63
N GLU A 125 11.34 17.33 -21.85
CA GLU A 125 9.99 17.78 -21.51
C GLU A 125 9.06 17.46 -22.66
N GLU A 126 8.23 16.43 -22.47
CA GLU A 126 7.21 16.05 -23.43
C GLU A 126 5.98 16.93 -23.25
N MET A 127 5.77 17.86 -24.19
CA MET A 127 4.69 18.86 -24.13
C MET A 127 3.30 18.27 -24.08
N HIS A 128 3.12 17.03 -24.52
CA HIS A 128 1.85 16.29 -24.48
C HIS A 128 1.59 15.62 -23.12
N THR A 129 2.48 15.80 -22.14
CA THR A 129 2.31 15.19 -20.81
C THR A 129 2.04 16.25 -19.75
N GLY A 130 1.28 15.83 -18.73
CA GLY A 130 1.01 16.64 -17.55
C GLY A 130 1.04 15.80 -16.28
N GLN A 131 1.26 16.44 -15.15
CA GLN A 131 1.21 15.80 -13.84
C GLN A 131 0.49 16.69 -12.83
N ALA A 132 -0.43 16.10 -12.07
CA ALA A 132 -1.01 16.74 -10.91
C ALA A 132 -0.65 15.98 -9.63
N ILE A 133 -0.35 16.74 -8.58
CA ILE A 133 -0.18 16.25 -7.22
C ILE A 133 -1.40 16.71 -6.44
N VAL A 134 -2.21 15.76 -5.98
CA VAL A 134 -3.41 16.02 -5.20
C VAL A 134 -3.11 15.72 -3.75
N ILE A 135 -3.28 16.73 -2.90
CA ILE A 135 -3.06 16.63 -1.46
C ILE A 135 -4.42 16.64 -0.78
N LEU A 136 -4.66 15.64 0.03
CA LEU A 136 -5.88 15.48 0.81
C LEU A 136 -5.76 16.20 2.17
N LYS A 137 -6.89 16.47 2.78
CA LYS A 137 -6.98 16.96 4.14
C LYS A 137 -6.38 15.96 5.14
N PRO A 138 -5.94 16.42 6.32
CA PRO A 138 -5.48 15.52 7.38
C PRO A 138 -6.53 14.45 7.74
N TRP A 139 -6.11 13.29 8.22
CA TRP A 139 -6.98 12.16 8.55
C TRP A 139 -8.15 12.51 9.48
N LYS A 140 -7.93 13.46 10.38
CA LYS A 140 -8.96 13.91 11.35
C LYS A 140 -10.08 14.72 10.69
N GLU A 141 -9.87 15.18 9.46
CA GLU A 141 -10.78 16.07 8.73
C GLU A 141 -11.41 15.38 7.50
N ARG A 142 -11.18 14.08 7.34
CA ARG A 142 -11.74 13.29 6.22
C ARG A 142 -12.18 11.91 6.71
N ASP A 143 -13.30 11.41 6.16
CA ASP A 143 -13.88 10.10 6.49
C ASP A 143 -13.49 9.03 5.46
N VAL A 144 -12.76 9.39 4.39
CA VAL A 144 -12.38 8.53 3.28
C VAL A 144 -10.86 8.42 3.18
N ASP A 145 -10.36 7.23 2.86
CA ASP A 145 -8.95 7.00 2.62
C ASP A 145 -8.51 7.47 1.22
N THR A 146 -7.20 7.60 1.01
CA THR A 146 -6.64 8.02 -0.28
C THR A 146 -7.00 7.04 -1.40
N GLN A 147 -7.07 5.74 -1.10
CA GLN A 147 -7.36 4.70 -2.09
C GLN A 147 -8.80 4.82 -2.61
N ALA A 148 -9.78 5.02 -1.71
CA ALA A 148 -11.17 5.22 -2.09
C ALA A 148 -11.36 6.46 -2.97
N VAL A 149 -10.69 7.57 -2.64
CA VAL A 149 -10.71 8.79 -3.47
C VAL A 149 -10.13 8.52 -4.85
N VAL A 150 -9.00 7.81 -4.93
CA VAL A 150 -8.36 7.45 -6.21
C VAL A 150 -9.27 6.57 -7.07
N GLU A 151 -9.95 5.58 -6.49
CA GLU A 151 -10.88 4.73 -7.23
C GLU A 151 -12.10 5.49 -7.77
N GLN A 152 -12.63 6.41 -6.98
CA GLN A 152 -13.73 7.26 -7.42
C GLN A 152 -13.32 8.16 -8.59
N ILE A 153 -12.13 8.78 -8.51
CA ILE A 153 -11.58 9.65 -9.55
C ILE A 153 -11.25 8.83 -10.80
N ARG A 154 -10.69 7.63 -10.67
CA ARG A 154 -10.36 6.74 -11.79
C ARG A 154 -11.57 6.44 -12.67
N LYS A 155 -12.71 6.13 -12.06
CA LYS A 155 -13.96 5.89 -12.80
C LYS A 155 -14.41 7.10 -13.62
N SER A 156 -14.26 8.29 -13.06
CA SER A 156 -14.64 9.54 -13.73
C SER A 156 -13.67 9.92 -14.87
N PHE A 157 -12.41 9.52 -14.78
CA PHE A 157 -11.42 9.85 -15.83
C PHE A 157 -11.59 9.03 -17.10
N ASN A 158 -12.25 7.87 -17.04
CA ASN A 158 -12.58 7.09 -18.23
C ASN A 158 -13.49 7.84 -19.22
N GLU A 159 -14.15 8.89 -18.77
CA GLU A 159 -15.04 9.74 -19.58
C GLU A 159 -14.34 10.97 -20.18
N LEU A 160 -13.03 11.16 -19.94
CA LEU A 160 -12.29 12.29 -20.48
C LEU A 160 -11.87 12.02 -21.93
N PRO A 161 -12.43 12.74 -22.92
CA PRO A 161 -12.01 12.60 -24.30
C PRO A 161 -10.66 13.27 -24.54
N GLY A 162 -9.81 12.66 -25.34
CA GLY A 162 -8.59 13.26 -25.84
C GLY A 162 -7.36 13.18 -24.93
N VAL A 163 -7.48 12.64 -23.71
CA VAL A 163 -6.35 12.37 -22.82
C VAL A 163 -6.54 11.10 -22.02
N VAL A 164 -5.44 10.52 -21.62
CA VAL A 164 -5.42 9.41 -20.68
C VAL A 164 -4.93 9.94 -19.34
N ALA A 165 -5.83 10.00 -18.35
CA ALA A 165 -5.51 10.42 -16.99
C ALA A 165 -5.46 9.21 -16.05
N ARG A 166 -4.33 8.99 -15.38
CA ARG A 166 -4.10 7.84 -14.49
C ARG A 166 -3.79 8.32 -13.08
N PRO A 167 -4.74 8.22 -12.14
CA PRO A 167 -4.48 8.48 -10.74
C PRO A 167 -3.73 7.30 -10.11
N GLN A 168 -2.71 7.60 -9.30
CA GLN A 168 -1.83 6.61 -8.68
C GLN A 168 -1.46 7.03 -7.27
N VAL A 169 -1.57 6.10 -6.31
CA VAL A 169 -1.01 6.28 -4.96
C VAL A 169 0.44 5.80 -4.99
N ARG A 170 1.37 6.60 -4.48
CA ARG A 170 2.76 6.17 -4.34
C ARG A 170 2.92 5.21 -3.17
N SER A 171 3.45 4.04 -3.44
CA SER A 171 3.97 3.16 -2.40
C SER A 171 5.25 3.74 -1.78
N GLY A 172 5.37 3.66 -0.45
CA GLY A 172 6.52 4.22 0.27
C GLY A 172 7.86 3.55 -0.01
N LEU A 173 7.83 2.32 -0.47
CA LEU A 173 9.03 1.49 -0.66
C LEU A 173 9.52 1.45 -2.11
N THR A 174 8.69 1.81 -3.07
CA THR A 174 9.07 1.80 -4.49
C THR A 174 9.29 3.22 -5.00
N ARG A 175 10.50 3.52 -5.42
CA ARG A 175 10.88 4.81 -6.04
C ARG A 175 10.31 5.00 -7.44
N GLY A 176 9.79 3.94 -8.06
CA GLY A 176 9.08 3.94 -9.35
C GLY A 176 7.58 4.03 -9.11
N GLY A 177 6.90 4.97 -9.73
CA GLY A 177 5.45 5.09 -9.64
C GLY A 177 4.76 3.85 -10.21
N GLY A 178 3.81 3.34 -9.45
CA GLY A 178 2.94 2.26 -9.88
C GLY A 178 3.21 0.94 -9.17
N GLY A 179 2.42 0.66 -8.14
CA GLY A 179 2.27 -0.69 -7.62
C GLY A 179 1.41 -1.50 -8.59
N GLY A 180 2.02 -2.18 -9.53
CA GLY A 180 1.35 -3.07 -10.45
C GLY A 180 2.38 -3.87 -11.24
N LEU A 181 1.98 -5.01 -11.72
CA LEU A 181 2.80 -5.81 -12.62
C LEU A 181 3.00 -5.03 -13.93
N GLN A 182 4.24 -4.71 -14.27
CA GLN A 182 4.59 -4.13 -15.55
C GLN A 182 5.21 -5.20 -16.42
N ILE A 183 4.57 -5.46 -17.55
CA ILE A 183 5.05 -6.42 -18.56
C ILE A 183 5.44 -5.62 -19.79
N VAL A 184 6.68 -5.74 -20.21
CA VAL A 184 7.18 -5.13 -21.46
C VAL A 184 7.21 -6.22 -22.52
N LEU A 185 6.45 -6.01 -23.59
CA LEU A 185 6.47 -6.86 -24.78
C LEU A 185 7.36 -6.19 -25.82
N GLY A 186 8.34 -6.93 -26.33
CA GLY A 186 9.24 -6.46 -27.37
C GLY A 186 9.36 -7.48 -28.48
N GLY A 187 9.53 -7.03 -29.72
CA GLY A 187 9.71 -7.89 -30.91
C GLY A 187 10.01 -7.05 -32.15
N PRO A 188 10.42 -7.68 -33.24
CA PRO A 188 10.75 -6.99 -34.48
C PRO A 188 9.51 -6.56 -35.30
N ASP A 189 8.36 -7.19 -35.07
CA ASP A 189 7.10 -6.92 -35.81
C ASP A 189 6.02 -6.39 -34.85
N TYR A 190 5.51 -5.20 -35.17
CA TYR A 190 4.48 -4.56 -34.36
C TYR A 190 3.15 -5.35 -34.39
N THR A 191 2.82 -5.99 -35.50
CA THR A 191 1.57 -6.77 -35.65
C THR A 191 1.61 -7.99 -34.70
N GLU A 192 2.75 -8.64 -34.60
CA GLU A 192 2.95 -9.77 -33.72
C GLU A 192 2.86 -9.35 -32.25
N ILE A 193 3.48 -8.21 -31.88
CA ILE A 193 3.40 -7.65 -30.53
C ILE A 193 1.95 -7.37 -30.13
N VAL A 194 1.13 -6.83 -31.02
CA VAL A 194 -0.31 -6.57 -30.76
C VAL A 194 -1.06 -7.88 -30.51
N GLN A 195 -0.81 -8.93 -31.27
CA GLN A 195 -1.43 -10.24 -31.05
C GLN A 195 -1.05 -10.83 -29.67
N TRP A 196 0.23 -10.75 -29.31
CA TRP A 196 0.70 -11.19 -28.00
C TRP A 196 0.11 -10.38 -26.85
N ARG A 197 -0.02 -9.06 -27.02
CA ARG A 197 -0.68 -8.18 -26.06
C ARG A 197 -2.13 -8.61 -25.82
N ASP A 198 -2.89 -8.81 -26.88
CA ASP A 198 -4.31 -9.14 -26.80
C ASP A 198 -4.53 -10.53 -26.19
N ALA A 199 -3.68 -11.50 -26.52
CA ALA A 199 -3.68 -12.83 -25.90
C ALA A 199 -3.34 -12.77 -24.40
N LEU A 200 -2.39 -11.91 -24.01
CA LEU A 200 -2.00 -11.72 -22.63
C LEU A 200 -3.12 -11.07 -21.82
N LEU A 201 -3.71 -9.97 -22.34
CA LEU A 201 -4.82 -9.29 -21.69
C LEU A 201 -6.00 -10.24 -21.43
N LYS A 202 -6.36 -11.06 -22.42
CA LYS A 202 -7.42 -12.06 -22.26
C LYS A 202 -7.11 -13.07 -21.14
N LYS A 203 -5.86 -13.54 -21.04
CA LYS A 203 -5.46 -14.43 -19.95
C LYS A 203 -5.41 -13.76 -18.58
N MET A 204 -5.11 -12.47 -18.54
CA MET A 204 -5.12 -11.70 -17.29
C MET A 204 -6.57 -11.49 -16.79
N GLU A 205 -7.54 -11.25 -17.69
CA GLU A 205 -8.95 -11.16 -17.34
C GLU A 205 -9.52 -12.48 -16.78
N GLU A 206 -8.98 -13.62 -17.21
CA GLU A 206 -9.36 -14.96 -16.72
C GLU A 206 -8.73 -15.28 -15.35
N ASN A 207 -7.75 -14.51 -14.89
CA ASN A 207 -7.05 -14.76 -13.65
C ASN A 207 -7.41 -13.72 -12.56
N PRO A 208 -8.24 -14.07 -11.56
CA PRO A 208 -8.68 -13.13 -10.54
C PRO A 208 -7.59 -12.68 -9.55
N GLN A 209 -6.36 -13.17 -9.68
CA GLN A 209 -5.23 -12.82 -8.82
C GLN A 209 -4.26 -11.81 -9.46
N LEU A 210 -4.49 -11.40 -10.68
CA LEU A 210 -3.78 -10.39 -11.44
C LEU A 210 -4.67 -9.18 -11.67
#